data_463d1d3086295d96790f73eae628459a
#
_entry.id   463d1d3086295d96790f73eae628459a
#
_cell.length_a   1.000
_cell.length_b   1.000
_cell.length_c   1.000
_cell.angle_alpha   90.00
_cell.angle_beta   90.00
_cell.angle_gamma   90.00
#
_symmetry.space_group_name_H-M   'P 1'
#
loop_
_entity.id
_entity.type
_entity.pdbx_description
1 polymer ?
#
loop_
_entity_poly.entity_id
_entity_poly.type
_entity_poly.pdbx_seq_one_letter_code
_entity_poly.pdbx_strand_id
1 'polypeptide(L)'
;MKKIFVMFAMSALALTSCLQEENPVSGNDGQNDAFEPSGELVEKVFTVGEIKSKTYIDGTVEEGSGDIVLKWCADDAISVWDGVANRKFTMVGEPDGASATFKGYVDAAATEFYAFYPYDEALSYAVKDGSEVFTVTKPAVQYANPEGGLADGAAYACGEVDSEGNILFENRTSLLKFSFANGMDVKSVMVKGNASDDTMAGHLNFRKDDTRFFSLGWANDDAKSMTLTLCNEDGSNLKTGVDYYMALVANLFDKGYTVTLTLSDGSTIERTSDRSVQYYSGHVYPLAGKPLSRLTFGATYYEAYLAGEDIVIGGKVYNKTTHPNAKLLTETTTISANGLYFLAPGEGQTITLGTTKVADIAIVGNDPSKRVTIQHSGFRLNSRAKVASMNVIFPAVEQQYIQEASDGAEYVVYDNCKIVASIKPMCYNETSSVQTIGEFIMVNSEYEVPQAIAEVTGGIFIFNSYLPGSDLYFDNNIFYVDYPDFPTLKFKISTRTGFTIDSVVMTNNTFVNMLANGGDAGYFKTGVLINSITANNNLFYVPTMTRNNYVFMNGLVDASATTLNNVCYTNDSEYGFYMFGENSSTPAGAQRNITKLSASPFSSMDHTNGVFVKTAAAAAYGAKR
;
A
#
# COMPACT_ATOMS: atom_id res chain seq x y z
N MET A 1 35.01 -49.26 -19.12
CA MET A 1 36.49 -49.23 -19.23
C MET A 1 36.88 -47.82 -19.64
N LYS A 2 37.86 -47.26 -18.97
CA LYS A 2 38.56 -45.97 -19.11
C LYS A 2 37.76 -44.73 -18.61
N LYS A 3 38.07 -44.41 -17.36
CA LYS A 3 37.89 -43.11 -16.70
C LYS A 3 38.89 -42.13 -17.32
N ILE A 4 38.40 -40.92 -17.67
CA ILE A 4 39.29 -39.79 -17.97
C ILE A 4 39.07 -38.78 -16.85
N PHE A 5 40.08 -38.61 -16.01
CA PHE A 5 40.23 -37.51 -15.08
C PHE A 5 40.77 -36.32 -15.86
N VAL A 6 40.09 -35.18 -15.79
CA VAL A 6 40.63 -33.89 -16.21
C VAL A 6 40.95 -33.11 -14.94
N MET A 7 42.25 -33.01 -14.66
CA MET A 7 42.82 -32.13 -13.64
C MET A 7 42.86 -30.69 -14.21
N PHE A 8 42.17 -29.76 -13.61
CA PHE A 8 42.43 -28.34 -13.85
C PHE A 8 43.47 -27.85 -12.85
N ALA A 9 44.62 -27.46 -13.39
CA ALA A 9 45.69 -26.82 -12.63
C ALA A 9 45.33 -25.35 -12.39
N MET A 10 45.30 -24.94 -11.13
CA MET A 10 45.31 -23.54 -10.73
C MET A 10 46.68 -22.95 -10.97
N SER A 11 46.82 -22.04 -11.91
CA SER A 11 47.97 -21.15 -12.03
C SER A 11 47.71 -19.86 -11.25
N ALA A 12 48.36 -19.72 -10.11
CA ALA A 12 48.45 -18.47 -9.37
C ALA A 12 49.34 -17.50 -10.18
N LEU A 13 48.74 -16.43 -10.71
CA LEU A 13 49.48 -15.29 -11.20
C LEU A 13 49.51 -14.23 -10.07
N ALA A 14 50.68 -14.11 -9.46
CA ALA A 14 51.01 -12.97 -8.63
C ALA A 14 51.24 -11.75 -9.52
N LEU A 15 50.32 -10.79 -9.50
CA LEU A 15 50.56 -9.47 -10.06
C LEU A 15 51.02 -8.53 -8.96
N THR A 16 52.32 -8.28 -8.90
CA THR A 16 52.90 -7.14 -8.21
C THR A 16 52.59 -5.89 -9.04
N SER A 17 51.63 -5.10 -8.60
CA SER A 17 51.37 -3.77 -9.15
C SER A 17 52.18 -2.75 -8.36
N CYS A 18 53.13 -2.10 -9.04
CA CYS A 18 53.81 -0.92 -8.54
C CYS A 18 52.79 0.25 -8.39
N LEU A 19 52.71 0.79 -7.21
CA LEU A 19 52.09 2.10 -6.96
C LEU A 19 52.94 3.17 -7.63
N GLN A 20 52.43 3.83 -8.66
CA GLN A 20 52.92 5.15 -9.08
C GLN A 20 52.13 6.20 -8.30
N GLU A 21 52.86 6.94 -7.48
CA GLU A 21 52.35 8.19 -6.88
C GLU A 21 52.19 9.22 -8.01
N GLU A 22 50.93 9.62 -8.30
CA GLU A 22 50.67 10.87 -9.01
C GLU A 22 50.34 11.96 -8.02
N ASN A 23 51.22 12.96 -7.94
CA ASN A 23 51.02 14.17 -7.17
C ASN A 23 49.82 14.96 -7.69
N PRO A 24 48.88 15.41 -6.85
CA PRO A 24 47.87 16.37 -7.26
C PRO A 24 48.47 17.76 -7.38
N VAL A 25 48.20 18.37 -8.53
CA VAL A 25 48.48 19.79 -8.82
C VAL A 25 47.69 20.67 -7.90
N SER A 26 48.41 21.50 -7.17
CA SER A 26 47.91 22.64 -6.37
C SER A 26 47.12 23.65 -7.22
N GLY A 27 45.88 23.92 -6.81
CA GLY A 27 45.05 25.00 -7.33
C GLY A 27 44.15 25.56 -6.24
N ASN A 28 44.51 26.65 -5.79
CA ASN A 28 44.24 27.67 -4.81
C ASN A 28 42.79 27.97 -4.41
N ASP A 29 42.66 28.38 -3.13
CA ASP A 29 41.73 29.29 -2.45
C ASP A 29 40.37 28.76 -1.95
N GLY A 30 40.37 28.43 -0.69
CA GLY A 30 39.27 28.35 0.25
C GLY A 30 39.71 27.62 1.51
N GLN A 31 40.01 28.38 2.59
CA GLN A 31 40.35 27.80 3.88
C GLN A 31 39.24 26.89 4.38
N ASN A 32 39.37 25.60 4.11
CA ASN A 32 38.93 24.56 5.00
C ASN A 32 40.18 24.03 5.69
N ASP A 33 40.20 24.02 6.99
CA ASP A 33 41.24 23.34 7.78
C ASP A 33 41.16 21.85 7.38
N ALA A 34 41.95 21.48 6.37
CA ALA A 34 41.98 20.11 5.86
C ALA A 34 42.57 19.24 6.98
N PHE A 35 41.78 18.28 7.45
CA PHE A 35 42.21 17.24 8.36
C PHE A 35 43.46 16.55 7.80
N GLU A 36 44.57 16.62 8.51
CA GLU A 36 45.79 15.89 8.18
C GLU A 36 45.86 14.61 9.01
N PRO A 37 45.84 13.41 8.36
CA PRO A 37 45.92 12.13 9.07
C PRO A 37 47.20 12.05 9.92
N SER A 38 47.08 11.60 11.16
CA SER A 38 48.23 11.40 12.03
C SER A 38 49.05 10.18 11.69
N GLY A 39 48.46 9.18 11.03
CA GLY A 39 49.02 7.87 10.79
C GLY A 39 49.10 6.97 12.03
N GLU A 40 48.71 7.49 13.20
CA GLU A 40 48.64 6.74 14.46
C GLU A 40 47.16 6.33 14.70
N LEU A 41 46.96 5.08 15.11
CA LEU A 41 45.61 4.56 15.42
C LEU A 41 45.40 4.50 16.93
N VAL A 42 44.27 5.05 17.38
CA VAL A 42 43.84 4.99 18.79
C VAL A 42 42.52 4.20 18.90
N GLU A 43 42.40 3.47 19.99
CA GLU A 43 41.16 2.74 20.29
C GLU A 43 40.05 3.72 20.67
N LYS A 44 38.90 3.58 20.10
CA LYS A 44 37.67 4.29 20.47
C LYS A 44 36.53 3.30 20.75
N VAL A 45 35.65 3.73 21.63
CA VAL A 45 34.44 3.02 22.00
C VAL A 45 33.28 3.97 21.75
N PHE A 46 32.31 3.50 20.94
CA PHE A 46 31.10 4.24 20.66
C PHE A 46 29.88 3.46 21.13
N THR A 47 28.90 4.18 21.63
CA THR A 47 27.67 3.60 22.16
C THR A 47 26.50 4.00 21.26
N VAL A 48 25.68 3.04 20.95
CA VAL A 48 24.40 3.26 20.29
C VAL A 48 23.34 3.21 21.35
N GLY A 49 22.63 4.30 21.54
CA GLY A 49 21.47 4.37 22.43
C GLY A 49 20.28 3.63 21.87
N GLU A 50 19.10 3.85 22.46
CA GLU A 50 17.86 3.28 21.97
C GLU A 50 17.56 3.80 20.57
N ILE A 51 17.75 2.95 19.56
CA ILE A 51 17.46 3.31 18.17
C ILE A 51 16.09 2.73 17.79
N LYS A 52 15.33 3.48 17.02
CA LYS A 52 14.16 2.97 16.29
C LYS A 52 14.55 2.04 15.11
N SER A 53 15.70 1.30 15.23
CA SER A 53 16.25 0.50 14.12
C SER A 53 17.29 -0.50 14.60
N LYS A 54 17.04 -1.80 14.44
CA LYS A 54 17.88 -2.91 14.95
C LYS A 54 17.85 -4.12 14.04
N THR A 55 18.66 -5.16 14.36
CA THR A 55 19.01 -6.25 13.44
C THR A 55 18.12 -7.48 13.52
N TYR A 56 17.34 -7.66 14.57
CA TYR A 56 16.27 -8.66 14.59
C TYR A 56 14.98 -8.09 15.21
N ILE A 57 13.85 -8.69 14.85
CA ILE A 57 12.53 -8.26 15.32
C ILE A 57 12.21 -9.01 16.62
N ASP A 58 12.00 -8.27 17.72
CA ASP A 58 11.58 -8.84 18.99
C ASP A 58 10.06 -8.81 19.10
N GLY A 59 9.47 -10.00 19.07
CA GLY A 59 8.03 -10.17 19.26
C GLY A 59 7.20 -9.99 17.99
N THR A 60 5.88 -10.07 18.16
CA THR A 60 4.91 -9.78 17.09
C THR A 60 4.84 -8.27 16.86
N VAL A 61 5.18 -7.84 15.66
CA VAL A 61 4.94 -6.47 15.23
C VAL A 61 3.43 -6.27 15.13
N GLU A 62 2.85 -5.38 15.94
CA GLU A 62 1.45 -4.99 15.79
C GLU A 62 1.26 -4.28 14.45
N GLU A 63 0.28 -4.72 13.67
CA GLU A 63 -0.06 -4.11 12.39
C GLU A 63 -0.43 -2.64 12.58
N GLY A 64 0.22 -1.78 11.79
CA GLY A 64 -0.05 -0.34 11.79
C GLY A 64 0.72 0.48 12.81
N SER A 65 1.51 -0.11 13.72
CA SER A 65 2.49 0.64 14.48
C SER A 65 3.70 0.94 13.59
N GLY A 66 3.98 2.21 13.32
CA GLY A 66 5.12 2.62 12.49
C GLY A 66 6.50 2.39 13.12
N ASP A 67 6.59 1.73 14.27
CA ASP A 67 7.82 1.57 15.02
C ASP A 67 8.26 0.09 15.05
N ILE A 68 9.22 -0.24 14.20
CA ILE A 68 9.93 -1.52 14.29
C ILE A 68 10.97 -1.40 15.40
N VAL A 69 10.88 -2.24 16.42
CA VAL A 69 11.95 -2.43 17.38
C VAL A 69 12.86 -3.55 16.88
N LEU A 70 13.97 -3.19 16.24
CA LEU A 70 15.02 -4.13 15.87
C LEU A 70 16.02 -4.21 17.03
N LYS A 71 16.64 -5.35 17.29
CA LYS A 71 17.66 -5.53 18.34
C LYS A 71 19.01 -5.90 17.73
N TRP A 72 20.07 -5.55 18.39
CA TRP A 72 21.43 -5.90 18.02
C TRP A 72 21.68 -7.40 18.23
N CYS A 73 22.46 -8.01 17.32
CA CYS A 73 23.01 -9.36 17.47
C CYS A 73 24.47 -9.30 17.93
N ALA A 74 24.93 -10.30 18.67
CA ALA A 74 26.27 -10.30 19.27
C ALA A 74 27.42 -10.16 18.24
N ASP A 75 27.20 -10.62 17.01
CA ASP A 75 28.21 -10.58 15.94
C ASP A 75 28.10 -9.33 15.04
N ASP A 76 27.20 -8.39 15.36
CA ASP A 76 27.04 -7.17 14.59
C ASP A 76 28.32 -6.32 14.58
N ALA A 77 28.59 -5.73 13.42
CA ALA A 77 29.67 -4.78 13.23
C ALA A 77 29.19 -3.56 12.43
N ILE A 78 29.81 -2.43 12.66
CA ILE A 78 29.51 -1.17 11.97
C ILE A 78 30.75 -0.64 11.25
N SER A 79 30.53 0.09 10.15
CA SER A 79 31.52 0.93 9.51
C SER A 79 31.57 2.28 10.22
N VAL A 80 32.78 2.75 10.54
CA VAL A 80 33.02 4.10 11.03
C VAL A 80 34.00 4.79 10.11
N TRP A 81 33.56 5.87 9.48
CA TRP A 81 34.43 6.75 8.71
C TRP A 81 35.10 7.75 9.65
N ASP A 82 36.45 7.77 9.67
CA ASP A 82 37.24 8.63 10.56
C ASP A 82 37.87 9.86 9.86
N GLY A 83 37.36 10.21 8.69
CA GLY A 83 37.90 11.27 7.83
C GLY A 83 39.00 10.76 6.88
N VAL A 84 39.61 9.61 7.14
CA VAL A 84 40.69 9.01 6.36
C VAL A 84 40.27 7.71 5.72
N ALA A 85 39.65 6.82 6.51
CA ALA A 85 39.35 5.46 6.08
C ALA A 85 38.08 4.92 6.76
N ASN A 86 37.52 3.89 6.12
CA ASN A 86 36.48 3.07 6.73
C ASN A 86 37.11 2.14 7.79
N ARG A 87 36.63 2.24 9.02
CA ARG A 87 37.08 1.45 10.16
C ARG A 87 36.01 0.47 10.60
N LYS A 88 36.40 -0.78 10.82
CA LYS A 88 35.50 -1.79 11.38
C LYS A 88 35.43 -1.63 12.88
N PHE A 89 34.21 -1.46 13.40
CA PHE A 89 33.90 -1.50 14.82
C PHE A 89 33.06 -2.73 15.11
N THR A 90 33.46 -3.51 16.09
CA THR A 90 32.78 -4.75 16.51
C THR A 90 32.12 -4.54 17.86
N MET A 91 31.03 -5.25 18.08
CA MET A 91 30.30 -5.18 19.35
C MET A 91 31.16 -5.66 20.52
N VAL A 92 30.99 -5.00 21.68
CA VAL A 92 31.64 -5.36 22.95
C VAL A 92 30.56 -5.86 23.92
N GLY A 93 30.71 -7.11 24.37
CA GLY A 93 29.75 -7.74 25.29
C GLY A 93 28.46 -8.18 24.59
N GLU A 94 27.48 -8.52 25.40
CA GLU A 94 26.13 -8.86 24.93
C GLU A 94 25.32 -7.58 24.72
N PRO A 95 24.46 -7.52 23.68
CA PRO A 95 23.61 -6.36 23.46
C PRO A 95 22.60 -6.20 24.60
N ASP A 96 22.45 -4.97 25.10
CA ASP A 96 21.44 -4.65 26.11
C ASP A 96 20.18 -4.11 25.42
N GLY A 97 19.34 -5.03 25.01
CA GLY A 97 18.08 -4.72 24.32
C GLY A 97 18.31 -3.89 23.06
N ALA A 98 18.01 -2.58 23.15
CA ALA A 98 18.13 -1.61 22.08
C ALA A 98 19.48 -0.94 21.98
N SER A 99 20.30 -1.06 23.01
CA SER A 99 21.60 -0.43 23.11
C SER A 99 22.72 -1.42 22.81
N ALA A 100 23.80 -0.94 22.21
CA ALA A 100 25.00 -1.71 21.95
C ALA A 100 26.24 -0.81 22.06
N THR A 101 27.36 -1.41 22.41
CA THR A 101 28.65 -0.73 22.45
C THR A 101 29.57 -1.34 21.41
N PHE A 102 30.21 -0.51 20.61
CA PHE A 102 31.12 -0.92 19.55
C PHE A 102 32.52 -0.37 19.80
N LYS A 103 33.52 -1.16 19.48
CA LYS A 103 34.93 -0.83 19.67
C LYS A 103 35.72 -1.04 18.37
N GLY A 104 36.62 -0.10 18.06
CA GLY A 104 37.51 -0.15 16.92
C GLY A 104 38.65 0.85 17.05
N TYR A 105 39.43 0.98 15.98
CA TYR A 105 40.58 1.86 15.92
C TYR A 105 40.36 2.94 14.87
N VAL A 106 40.66 4.21 15.21
CA VAL A 106 40.53 5.38 14.32
C VAL A 106 41.83 6.14 14.27
N ASP A 107 42.02 7.03 13.29
CA ASP A 107 43.16 7.96 13.27
C ASP A 107 43.13 8.87 14.52
N ALA A 108 44.27 9.02 15.19
CA ALA A 108 44.36 9.79 16.45
C ALA A 108 44.03 11.27 16.29
N ALA A 109 44.13 11.83 15.08
CA ALA A 109 43.80 13.22 14.79
C ALA A 109 42.31 13.40 14.39
N ALA A 110 41.55 12.29 14.18
CA ALA A 110 40.17 12.36 13.78
C ALA A 110 39.26 12.93 14.87
N THR A 111 38.44 13.90 14.51
CA THR A 111 37.53 14.60 15.43
C THR A 111 36.06 14.44 15.06
N GLU A 112 35.77 14.01 13.84
CA GLU A 112 34.43 13.76 13.32
C GLU A 112 34.33 12.32 12.81
N PHE A 113 33.19 11.67 13.10
CA PHE A 113 32.97 10.29 12.76
C PHE A 113 31.55 10.09 12.22
N TYR A 114 31.46 9.30 11.15
CA TYR A 114 30.19 8.87 10.57
C TYR A 114 30.06 7.37 10.64
N ALA A 115 28.96 6.87 11.13
CA ALA A 115 28.74 5.44 11.31
C ALA A 115 27.68 4.93 10.34
N PHE A 116 27.91 3.70 9.81
CA PHE A 116 27.00 3.01 8.91
C PHE A 116 26.83 1.56 9.38
N TYR A 117 25.62 1.08 9.33
CA TYR A 117 25.28 -0.32 9.60
C TYR A 117 24.61 -0.93 8.36
N PRO A 118 24.91 -2.20 7.99
CA PRO A 118 25.96 -3.05 8.56
C PRO A 118 27.37 -2.62 8.15
N TYR A 119 28.40 -3.26 8.73
CA TYR A 119 29.76 -3.06 8.28
C TYR A 119 29.89 -3.48 6.81
N ASP A 120 30.41 -2.58 5.99
CA ASP A 120 30.73 -2.83 4.58
C ASP A 120 32.21 -2.50 4.36
N GLU A 121 33.03 -3.52 4.07
CA GLU A 121 34.45 -3.34 3.76
C GLU A 121 34.67 -2.43 2.55
N ALA A 122 33.73 -2.45 1.60
CA ALA A 122 33.76 -1.69 0.35
C ALA A 122 33.22 -0.24 0.53
N LEU A 123 32.83 0.16 1.74
CA LEU A 123 32.36 1.55 1.96
C LEU A 123 33.40 2.53 1.44
N SER A 124 32.99 3.40 0.54
CA SER A 124 33.83 4.43 -0.07
C SER A 124 33.28 5.83 0.18
N TYR A 125 34.18 6.80 0.15
CA TYR A 125 33.88 8.21 0.33
C TYR A 125 34.30 9.02 -0.88
N ALA A 126 33.49 10.00 -1.24
CA ALA A 126 33.82 10.99 -2.27
C ALA A 126 33.07 12.30 -2.02
N VAL A 127 33.64 13.42 -2.45
CA VAL A 127 32.90 14.68 -2.54
C VAL A 127 32.34 14.80 -3.96
N LYS A 128 31.00 14.87 -4.08
CA LYS A 128 30.28 15.00 -5.34
C LYS A 128 29.35 16.22 -5.27
N ASP A 129 29.50 17.14 -6.22
CA ASP A 129 28.69 18.37 -6.28
C ASP A 129 28.70 19.18 -4.95
N GLY A 130 29.84 19.21 -4.28
CA GLY A 130 30.02 19.92 -3.01
C GLY A 130 29.46 19.21 -1.78
N SER A 131 28.89 18.02 -1.91
CA SER A 131 28.39 17.20 -0.80
C SER A 131 29.26 15.99 -0.54
N GLU A 132 29.41 15.60 0.71
CA GLU A 132 30.03 14.34 1.09
C GLU A 132 29.10 13.18 0.76
N VAL A 133 29.62 12.17 0.09
CA VAL A 133 28.87 10.99 -0.35
C VAL A 133 29.59 9.73 0.10
N PHE A 134 28.91 8.94 0.89
CA PHE A 134 29.34 7.62 1.33
C PHE A 134 28.57 6.57 0.53
N THR A 135 29.31 5.66 -0.09
CA THR A 135 28.71 4.60 -0.91
C THR A 135 28.90 3.26 -0.23
N VAL A 136 27.81 2.53 -0.01
CA VAL A 136 27.80 1.16 0.50
C VAL A 136 27.17 0.23 -0.53
N THR A 137 27.41 -1.06 -0.40
CA THR A 137 26.87 -2.08 -1.30
C THR A 137 25.66 -2.76 -0.66
N LYS A 138 24.48 -2.63 -1.28
CA LYS A 138 23.30 -3.42 -0.92
C LYS A 138 23.21 -4.64 -1.84
N PRO A 139 23.37 -5.87 -1.31
CA PRO A 139 23.31 -7.07 -2.13
C PRO A 139 21.90 -7.32 -2.68
N ALA A 140 21.83 -7.91 -3.87
CA ALA A 140 20.57 -8.33 -4.50
C ALA A 140 19.99 -9.61 -3.87
N VAL A 141 20.74 -10.28 -3.01
CA VAL A 141 20.33 -11.48 -2.29
C VAL A 141 20.44 -11.21 -0.78
N GLN A 142 19.38 -11.52 -0.05
CA GLN A 142 19.36 -11.56 1.41
C GLN A 142 19.20 -13.02 1.84
N TYR A 143 20.07 -13.47 2.71
CA TYR A 143 19.99 -14.84 3.23
C TYR A 143 19.05 -14.87 4.44
N ALA A 144 18.04 -15.71 4.33
CA ALA A 144 17.01 -15.81 5.35
C ALA A 144 17.55 -16.39 6.66
N ASN A 145 17.07 -15.89 7.78
CA ASN A 145 17.24 -16.58 9.04
C ASN A 145 16.42 -17.88 9.01
N PRO A 146 17.03 -19.07 9.28
CA PRO A 146 16.33 -20.35 9.22
C PRO A 146 15.11 -20.47 10.13
N GLU A 147 15.04 -19.70 11.20
CA GLU A 147 13.90 -19.68 12.13
C GLU A 147 12.87 -18.60 11.77
N GLY A 148 13.03 -17.91 10.64
CA GLY A 148 12.24 -16.76 10.26
C GLY A 148 12.82 -15.45 10.80
N GLY A 149 12.12 -14.34 10.57
CA GLY A 149 12.59 -13.03 10.99
C GLY A 149 13.30 -12.26 9.89
N LEU A 150 14.09 -11.27 10.27
CA LEU A 150 14.88 -10.45 9.36
C LEU A 150 16.21 -11.16 9.02
N ALA A 151 16.63 -11.08 7.77
CA ALA A 151 17.95 -11.52 7.35
C ALA A 151 19.06 -10.69 8.05
N ASP A 152 20.13 -11.36 8.49
CA ASP A 152 21.22 -10.69 9.18
C ASP A 152 21.88 -9.63 8.28
N GLY A 153 22.17 -8.47 8.85
CA GLY A 153 22.80 -7.36 8.13
C GLY A 153 21.95 -6.76 6.98
N ALA A 154 20.67 -7.13 6.84
CA ALA A 154 19.83 -6.62 5.75
C ALA A 154 19.30 -5.20 5.96
N ALA A 155 19.14 -4.77 7.22
CA ALA A 155 18.73 -3.41 7.56
C ALA A 155 19.91 -2.43 7.41
N TYR A 156 19.63 -1.22 6.91
CA TYR A 156 20.64 -0.17 6.75
C TYR A 156 20.32 1.01 7.65
N ALA A 157 21.33 1.49 8.36
CA ALA A 157 21.26 2.70 9.16
C ALA A 157 22.54 3.53 8.99
N CYS A 158 22.42 4.83 9.16
CA CYS A 158 23.54 5.75 9.16
C CYS A 158 23.36 6.82 10.24
N GLY A 159 24.45 7.40 10.71
CA GLY A 159 24.40 8.45 11.72
C GLY A 159 25.75 9.09 11.99
N GLU A 160 25.71 10.20 12.71
CA GLU A 160 26.90 10.88 13.22
C GLU A 160 27.21 10.38 14.63
N VAL A 161 28.47 10.46 15.01
CA VAL A 161 28.92 10.22 16.39
C VAL A 161 29.03 11.58 17.08
N ASP A 162 28.34 11.75 18.20
CA ASP A 162 28.38 12.98 18.98
C ASP A 162 29.70 13.11 19.76
N SER A 163 29.91 14.28 20.42
CA SER A 163 31.10 14.55 21.21
C SER A 163 31.25 13.64 22.44
N GLU A 164 30.21 12.94 22.85
CA GLU A 164 30.22 12.01 23.97
C GLU A 164 30.48 10.57 23.53
N GLY A 165 30.55 10.33 22.20
CA GLY A 165 30.75 9.02 21.59
C GLY A 165 29.46 8.24 21.39
N ASN A 166 28.31 8.89 21.38
CA ASN A 166 27.05 8.27 21.07
C ASN A 166 26.78 8.34 19.56
N ILE A 167 26.38 7.23 18.96
CA ILE A 167 25.96 7.17 17.56
C ILE A 167 24.45 7.41 17.47
N LEU A 168 24.06 8.42 16.72
CA LEU A 168 22.67 8.75 16.43
C LEU A 168 22.24 8.10 15.11
N PHE A 169 22.00 6.79 15.12
CA PHE A 169 21.58 6.09 13.91
C PHE A 169 20.15 6.41 13.49
N GLU A 170 19.95 6.61 12.20
CA GLU A 170 18.66 6.66 11.55
C GLU A 170 18.47 5.43 10.66
N ASN A 171 17.37 4.71 10.85
CA ASN A 171 17.01 3.60 9.98
C ASN A 171 16.67 4.10 8.57
N ARG A 172 17.21 3.43 7.57
CA ARG A 172 17.02 3.77 6.16
C ARG A 172 16.30 2.68 5.36
N THR A 173 15.79 1.67 6.06
CA THR A 173 15.06 0.56 5.45
C THR A 173 13.62 0.47 5.91
N SER A 174 12.79 -0.07 5.04
CA SER A 174 11.46 -0.59 5.32
C SER A 174 11.50 -2.11 5.23
N LEU A 175 10.54 -2.80 5.82
CA LEU A 175 10.48 -4.25 5.82
C LEU A 175 9.23 -4.74 5.11
N LEU A 176 9.39 -5.67 4.17
CA LEU A 176 8.30 -6.48 3.63
C LEU A 176 8.14 -7.73 4.48
N LYS A 177 6.96 -7.88 5.08
CA LYS A 177 6.60 -9.05 5.88
C LYS A 177 5.81 -10.05 5.04
N PHE A 178 6.16 -11.33 5.13
CA PHE A 178 5.44 -12.43 4.50
C PHE A 178 5.70 -13.76 5.20
N SER A 179 4.85 -14.74 4.93
CA SER A 179 4.98 -16.12 5.39
C SER A 179 4.46 -17.09 4.32
N PHE A 180 4.67 -18.38 4.50
CA PHE A 180 4.23 -19.41 3.57
C PHE A 180 3.25 -20.36 4.21
N ALA A 181 2.23 -20.78 3.43
CA ALA A 181 1.29 -21.81 3.84
C ALA A 181 1.99 -23.15 4.06
N ASN A 182 1.46 -23.93 5.00
CA ASN A 182 1.94 -25.30 5.21
C ASN A 182 1.80 -26.12 3.92
N GLY A 183 2.85 -26.84 3.57
CA GLY A 183 2.91 -27.64 2.35
C GLY A 183 3.44 -26.92 1.11
N MET A 184 3.86 -25.66 1.24
CA MET A 184 4.59 -24.98 0.18
C MET A 184 6.09 -25.20 0.32
N ASP A 185 6.71 -25.78 -0.71
CA ASP A 185 8.15 -26.00 -0.79
C ASP A 185 8.83 -24.83 -1.52
N VAL A 186 8.96 -23.68 -0.86
CA VAL A 186 9.50 -22.44 -1.46
C VAL A 186 11.00 -22.37 -1.27
N LYS A 187 11.75 -22.22 -2.36
CA LYS A 187 13.22 -22.01 -2.34
C LYS A 187 13.60 -20.55 -2.20
N SER A 188 12.88 -19.67 -2.88
CA SER A 188 13.19 -18.25 -2.85
C SER A 188 11.98 -17.37 -3.10
N VAL A 189 12.05 -16.15 -2.60
CA VAL A 189 11.12 -15.05 -2.90
C VAL A 189 11.92 -13.95 -3.60
N MET A 190 11.52 -13.56 -4.79
CA MET A 190 12.09 -12.43 -5.51
C MET A 190 11.05 -11.31 -5.60
N VAL A 191 11.47 -10.10 -5.29
CA VAL A 191 10.69 -8.87 -5.48
C VAL A 191 11.37 -8.04 -6.57
N LYS A 192 10.57 -7.55 -7.52
CA LYS A 192 11.02 -6.71 -8.64
C LYS A 192 10.10 -5.52 -8.79
N GLY A 193 10.64 -4.31 -8.86
CA GLY A 193 9.86 -3.13 -9.26
C GLY A 193 9.41 -3.22 -10.72
N ASN A 194 8.23 -2.68 -11.02
CA ASN A 194 7.64 -2.78 -12.36
C ASN A 194 8.10 -1.65 -13.31
N ALA A 195 8.66 -0.56 -12.79
CA ALA A 195 9.28 0.46 -13.63
C ALA A 195 10.71 0.07 -14.02
N SER A 196 11.18 0.55 -15.16
CA SER A 196 12.52 0.21 -15.70
C SER A 196 13.68 0.82 -14.91
N ASP A 197 13.41 1.73 -14.01
CA ASP A 197 14.36 2.43 -13.14
C ASP A 197 14.20 2.09 -11.65
N ASP A 198 13.28 1.20 -11.30
CA ASP A 198 13.09 0.70 -9.94
C ASP A 198 14.31 -0.10 -9.49
N THR A 199 15.22 0.53 -8.76
CA THR A 199 16.41 -0.13 -8.23
C THR A 199 16.14 -0.72 -6.86
N MET A 200 16.48 -2.00 -6.66
CA MET A 200 16.27 -2.77 -5.44
C MET A 200 17.57 -3.07 -4.69
N ALA A 201 18.68 -3.13 -5.41
CA ALA A 201 20.00 -3.43 -4.88
C ALA A 201 21.09 -2.76 -5.74
N GLY A 202 22.33 -2.75 -5.26
CA GLY A 202 23.46 -2.09 -5.91
C GLY A 202 24.17 -1.11 -4.97
N HIS A 203 24.88 -0.15 -5.52
CA HIS A 203 25.56 0.85 -4.73
C HIS A 203 24.58 1.91 -4.23
N LEU A 204 24.47 2.05 -2.91
CA LEU A 204 23.60 2.99 -2.21
C LEU A 204 24.44 4.15 -1.69
N ASN A 205 24.11 5.36 -2.12
CA ASN A 205 24.77 6.58 -1.70
C ASN A 205 24.03 7.19 -0.51
N PHE A 206 24.76 7.45 0.55
CA PHE A 206 24.37 8.31 1.67
C PHE A 206 25.02 9.67 1.45
N ARG A 207 24.25 10.66 1.06
CA ARG A 207 24.73 12.02 0.86
C ARG A 207 24.46 12.84 2.10
N LYS A 208 25.51 13.35 2.73
CA LYS A 208 25.40 14.28 3.86
C LYS A 208 24.91 15.64 3.33
N ASP A 209 23.86 16.17 3.93
CA ASP A 209 23.40 17.54 3.71
C ASP A 209 23.70 18.43 4.93
N ASP A 210 23.44 19.74 4.80
CA ASP A 210 23.70 20.73 5.84
C ASP A 210 22.78 20.58 7.10
N THR A 211 21.86 19.63 7.10
CA THR A 211 20.80 19.49 8.11
C THR A 211 21.01 18.34 9.09
N ARG A 212 22.15 17.68 9.10
CA ARG A 212 22.49 16.43 9.82
C ARG A 212 21.85 15.15 9.27
N PHE A 213 21.08 15.23 8.20
CA PHE A 213 20.46 14.06 7.63
C PHE A 213 21.22 13.58 6.38
N PHE A 214 21.32 12.28 6.24
CA PHE A 214 21.81 11.68 5.01
C PHE A 214 20.63 11.49 4.06
N SER A 215 20.65 12.14 2.92
CA SER A 215 19.75 11.79 1.83
C SER A 215 20.22 10.50 1.15
N LEU A 216 19.26 9.68 0.69
CA LEU A 216 19.54 8.41 0.06
C LEU A 216 19.34 8.48 -1.45
N GLY A 217 20.18 7.78 -2.19
CA GLY A 217 20.02 7.59 -3.62
C GLY A 217 20.84 6.43 -4.14
N TRP A 218 20.39 5.81 -5.20
CA TRP A 218 21.16 4.77 -5.87
C TRP A 218 22.26 5.40 -6.74
N ALA A 219 23.46 4.82 -6.71
CA ALA A 219 24.48 5.19 -7.68
C ALA A 219 24.02 4.84 -9.09
N ASN A 220 24.38 5.66 -10.06
CA ASN A 220 24.03 5.39 -11.46
C ASN A 220 25.17 4.63 -12.13
N ASP A 221 25.30 3.35 -11.82
CA ASP A 221 26.35 2.45 -12.31
C ASP A 221 25.79 1.05 -12.66
N ASP A 222 26.65 0.18 -13.13
CA ASP A 222 26.30 -1.18 -13.59
C ASP A 222 26.00 -2.15 -12.43
N ALA A 223 26.20 -1.75 -11.16
CA ALA A 223 25.89 -2.57 -9.99
C ALA A 223 24.40 -2.62 -9.66
N LYS A 224 23.58 -1.78 -10.28
CA LYS A 224 22.15 -1.73 -10.07
C LYS A 224 21.46 -3.06 -10.37
N SER A 225 20.65 -3.53 -9.43
CA SER A 225 19.73 -4.64 -9.62
C SER A 225 18.29 -4.16 -9.45
N MET A 226 17.43 -4.57 -10.36
CA MET A 226 15.98 -4.35 -10.27
C MET A 226 15.27 -5.40 -9.44
N THR A 227 16.00 -6.38 -8.92
CA THR A 227 15.45 -7.47 -8.13
C THR A 227 16.14 -7.56 -6.78
N LEU A 228 15.37 -7.99 -5.80
CA LEU A 228 15.83 -8.37 -4.47
C LEU A 228 15.29 -9.75 -4.16
N THR A 229 16.16 -10.67 -3.76
CA THR A 229 15.81 -12.07 -3.51
C THR A 229 16.09 -12.45 -2.07
N LEU A 230 15.16 -13.16 -1.43
CA LEU A 230 15.37 -13.85 -0.16
C LEU A 230 15.41 -15.36 -0.41
N CYS A 231 16.44 -16.04 0.12
CA CYS A 231 16.60 -17.50 0.06
C CYS A 231 17.47 -17.97 1.23
N ASN A 232 17.47 -19.27 1.52
CA ASN A 232 18.45 -19.83 2.43
C ASN A 232 19.82 -19.92 1.75
N GLU A 233 20.91 -19.67 2.50
CA GLU A 233 22.28 -19.69 1.99
C GLU A 233 22.68 -21.07 1.47
N ASP A 234 22.21 -22.14 2.11
CA ASP A 234 22.45 -23.52 1.70
C ASP A 234 21.56 -24.02 0.55
N GLY A 235 20.67 -23.16 0.04
CA GLY A 235 19.72 -23.49 -1.02
C GLY A 235 18.61 -24.44 -0.59
N SER A 236 18.40 -24.66 0.71
CA SER A 236 17.25 -25.38 1.24
C SER A 236 15.95 -24.57 1.11
N ASN A 237 14.81 -25.22 1.31
CA ASN A 237 13.52 -24.53 1.31
C ASN A 237 13.37 -23.61 2.52
N LEU A 238 12.72 -22.48 2.30
CA LEU A 238 12.28 -21.58 3.36
C LEU A 238 11.23 -22.29 4.23
N LYS A 239 11.27 -22.06 5.53
CA LYS A 239 10.39 -22.69 6.53
C LYS A 239 8.96 -22.16 6.38
N THR A 240 7.99 -23.03 6.48
CA THR A 240 6.57 -22.64 6.52
C THR A 240 6.11 -22.31 7.95
N GLY A 241 5.08 -21.48 8.06
CA GLY A 241 4.48 -21.13 9.36
C GLY A 241 5.32 -20.15 10.20
N VAL A 242 6.35 -19.54 9.62
CA VAL A 242 7.13 -18.48 10.24
C VAL A 242 7.06 -17.20 9.41
N ASP A 243 7.20 -16.05 10.07
CA ASP A 243 7.25 -14.76 9.38
C ASP A 243 8.67 -14.47 8.90
N TYR A 244 8.81 -14.03 7.67
CA TYR A 244 10.03 -13.50 7.08
C TYR A 244 9.91 -12.01 6.84
N TYR A 245 11.04 -11.32 6.88
CA TYR A 245 11.13 -9.91 6.60
C TYR A 245 12.26 -9.65 5.61
N MET A 246 11.92 -9.05 4.48
CA MET A 246 12.89 -8.61 3.47
C MET A 246 13.09 -7.10 3.61
N ALA A 247 14.33 -6.66 3.76
CA ALA A 247 14.66 -5.25 3.93
C ALA A 247 14.76 -4.54 2.58
N LEU A 248 13.91 -3.52 2.38
CA LEU A 248 13.96 -2.60 1.25
C LEU A 248 14.55 -1.26 1.68
N VAL A 249 15.26 -0.60 0.78
CA VAL A 249 15.51 0.84 0.93
C VAL A 249 14.18 1.56 0.70
N ALA A 250 13.88 2.56 1.52
CA ALA A 250 12.66 3.37 1.37
C ALA A 250 12.59 3.95 -0.04
N ASN A 251 11.54 3.65 -0.77
CA ASN A 251 11.38 4.01 -2.17
C ASN A 251 9.90 4.10 -2.56
N LEU A 252 9.65 4.79 -3.68
CA LEU A 252 8.36 4.84 -4.34
C LEU A 252 8.40 3.90 -5.57
N PHE A 253 7.50 2.93 -5.61
CA PHE A 253 7.26 2.09 -6.79
C PHE A 253 6.00 2.59 -7.51
N ASP A 254 6.17 3.52 -8.43
CA ASP A 254 5.05 4.20 -9.11
C ASP A 254 4.16 3.22 -9.89
N LYS A 255 4.76 2.18 -10.46
CA LYS A 255 4.08 1.13 -11.23
C LYS A 255 3.87 -0.17 -10.43
N GLY A 256 4.04 -0.09 -9.11
CA GLY A 256 3.98 -1.25 -8.26
C GLY A 256 5.17 -2.19 -8.41
N TYR A 257 4.97 -3.45 -8.05
CA TYR A 257 6.03 -4.45 -8.05
C TYR A 257 5.48 -5.85 -8.35
N THR A 258 6.37 -6.74 -8.76
CA THR A 258 6.09 -8.15 -9.00
C THR A 258 6.84 -9.00 -7.97
N VAL A 259 6.16 -9.98 -7.41
CA VAL A 259 6.75 -10.99 -6.52
C VAL A 259 6.72 -12.34 -7.22
N THR A 260 7.87 -13.01 -7.24
CA THR A 260 8.01 -14.34 -7.80
C THR A 260 8.50 -15.30 -6.72
N LEU A 261 7.75 -16.34 -6.44
CA LEU A 261 8.19 -17.48 -5.64
C LEU A 261 8.80 -18.51 -6.58
N THR A 262 9.94 -19.06 -6.22
CA THR A 262 10.51 -20.26 -6.86
C THR A 262 10.30 -21.45 -5.93
N LEU A 263 9.64 -22.49 -6.41
CA LEU A 263 9.39 -23.72 -5.67
C LEU A 263 10.56 -24.71 -5.80
N SER A 264 10.58 -25.74 -4.97
CA SER A 264 11.64 -26.76 -4.96
C SER A 264 11.75 -27.55 -6.26
N ASP A 265 10.67 -27.70 -7.01
CA ASP A 265 10.64 -28.36 -8.32
C ASP A 265 11.07 -27.43 -9.48
N GLY A 266 11.42 -26.18 -9.17
CA GLY A 266 11.81 -25.15 -10.14
C GLY A 266 10.65 -24.42 -10.80
N SER A 267 9.41 -24.76 -10.48
CA SER A 267 8.24 -23.98 -10.93
C SER A 267 8.17 -22.63 -10.19
N THR A 268 7.46 -21.68 -10.77
CA THR A 268 7.33 -20.34 -10.19
C THR A 268 5.86 -19.93 -10.02
N ILE A 269 5.60 -19.19 -8.94
CA ILE A 269 4.33 -18.52 -8.70
C ILE A 269 4.61 -17.01 -8.74
N GLU A 270 3.95 -16.32 -9.64
CA GLU A 270 4.12 -14.87 -9.80
C GLU A 270 2.86 -14.12 -9.41
N ARG A 271 3.05 -12.97 -8.73
CA ARG A 271 2.00 -12.01 -8.37
C ARG A 271 2.49 -10.63 -8.70
N THR A 272 1.75 -9.92 -9.56
CA THR A 272 2.03 -8.54 -9.94
C THR A 272 0.99 -7.61 -9.35
N SER A 273 1.47 -6.53 -8.74
CA SER A 273 0.65 -5.38 -8.37
C SER A 273 1.08 -4.21 -9.25
N ASP A 274 0.15 -3.55 -9.88
CA ASP A 274 0.34 -2.32 -10.66
C ASP A 274 0.11 -1.05 -9.84
N ARG A 275 -0.13 -1.22 -8.53
CA ARG A 275 -0.41 -0.11 -7.61
C ARG A 275 0.86 0.61 -7.23
N SER A 276 0.82 1.94 -7.31
CA SER A 276 1.85 2.79 -6.72
C SER A 276 1.91 2.56 -5.20
N VAL A 277 3.11 2.25 -4.71
CA VAL A 277 3.36 2.01 -3.29
C VAL A 277 4.57 2.80 -2.84
N GLN A 278 4.38 3.62 -1.80
CA GLN A 278 5.48 4.31 -1.12
C GLN A 278 5.86 3.53 0.14
N TYR A 279 7.12 3.11 0.21
CA TYR A 279 7.71 2.52 1.40
C TYR A 279 8.49 3.58 2.19
N TYR A 280 8.17 3.73 3.48
CA TYR A 280 8.85 4.65 4.39
C TYR A 280 9.80 3.89 5.31
N SER A 281 10.95 4.49 5.61
CA SER A 281 11.92 3.94 6.56
C SER A 281 11.26 3.66 7.92
N GLY A 282 11.67 2.57 8.56
CA GLY A 282 11.18 2.20 9.89
C GLY A 282 9.79 1.55 9.94
N HIS A 283 9.18 1.26 8.78
CA HIS A 283 7.84 0.66 8.72
C HIS A 283 7.87 -0.78 8.21
N VAL A 284 6.92 -1.59 8.71
CA VAL A 284 6.65 -2.94 8.19
C VAL A 284 5.43 -2.91 7.28
N TYR A 285 5.59 -3.48 6.11
CA TYR A 285 4.55 -3.61 5.11
C TYR A 285 4.29 -5.09 4.84
N PRO A 286 3.03 -5.54 4.88
CA PRO A 286 2.70 -6.87 4.36
C PRO A 286 2.95 -6.90 2.86
N LEU A 287 3.55 -7.96 2.35
CA LEU A 287 3.90 -8.09 0.93
C LEU A 287 2.67 -7.98 0.00
N ALA A 288 1.50 -8.23 0.51
CA ALA A 288 0.23 -8.10 -0.21
C ALA A 288 -0.30 -6.65 -0.34
N GLY A 289 0.43 -5.63 0.16
CA GLY A 289 0.09 -4.21 -0.03
C GLY A 289 -1.21 -3.73 0.62
N LYS A 290 -1.82 -4.53 1.49
CA LYS A 290 -2.97 -4.14 2.35
C LYS A 290 -2.72 -4.62 3.77
N PRO A 291 -3.29 -3.95 4.79
CA PRO A 291 -3.37 -4.52 6.12
C PRO A 291 -4.39 -5.68 6.11
N LEU A 292 -3.99 -6.77 5.49
CA LEU A 292 -4.66 -8.06 5.67
C LEU A 292 -3.90 -8.75 6.78
N SER A 293 -4.55 -8.88 7.92
CA SER A 293 -4.10 -9.77 8.97
C SER A 293 -3.71 -11.11 8.33
N ARG A 294 -2.39 -11.38 8.22
CA ARG A 294 -1.81 -12.70 7.94
C ARG A 294 -2.23 -13.43 6.66
N LEU A 295 -2.29 -12.78 5.48
CA LEU A 295 -2.30 -13.58 4.27
C LEU A 295 -0.94 -14.23 4.07
N THR A 296 -0.91 -15.53 4.35
CA THR A 296 0.18 -16.43 4.00
C THR A 296 0.36 -16.38 2.48
N PHE A 297 1.56 -16.07 2.01
CA PHE A 297 1.83 -15.96 0.58
C PHE A 297 1.48 -17.27 -0.13
N GLY A 298 0.70 -17.20 -1.19
CA GLY A 298 0.18 -18.36 -1.91
C GLY A 298 -1.12 -18.96 -1.34
N ALA A 299 -1.55 -18.56 -0.13
CA ALA A 299 -2.85 -18.97 0.37
C ALA A 299 -3.95 -18.18 -0.33
N THR A 300 -4.95 -18.91 -0.75
CA THR A 300 -6.23 -18.33 -1.13
C THR A 300 -7.02 -17.97 0.12
N TYR A 301 -8.05 -17.16 -0.02
CA TYR A 301 -8.93 -16.85 1.12
C TYR A 301 -9.58 -18.11 1.73
N TYR A 302 -9.87 -19.13 0.90
CA TYR A 302 -10.42 -20.39 1.39
C TYR A 302 -9.39 -21.18 2.21
N GLU A 303 -8.13 -21.21 1.78
CA GLU A 303 -7.06 -21.85 2.55
C GLU A 303 -6.81 -21.13 3.89
N ALA A 304 -6.80 -19.80 3.90
CA ALA A 304 -6.72 -19.01 5.12
C ALA A 304 -7.90 -19.33 6.07
N TYR A 305 -9.12 -19.39 5.54
CA TYR A 305 -10.29 -19.80 6.30
C TYR A 305 -10.14 -21.24 6.85
N LEU A 306 -9.64 -22.20 6.02
CA LEU A 306 -9.38 -23.57 6.47
C LEU A 306 -8.29 -23.66 7.55
N ALA A 307 -7.32 -22.76 7.52
CA ALA A 307 -6.30 -22.62 8.58
C ALA A 307 -6.86 -22.02 9.88
N GLY A 308 -8.10 -21.53 9.88
CA GLY A 308 -8.75 -20.94 11.04
C GLY A 308 -8.58 -19.43 11.15
N GLU A 309 -8.09 -18.78 10.09
CA GLU A 309 -7.94 -17.35 10.05
C GLU A 309 -9.28 -16.62 9.83
N ASP A 310 -9.36 -15.39 10.30
CA ASP A 310 -10.48 -14.50 10.05
C ASP A 310 -10.43 -13.93 8.63
N ILE A 311 -11.55 -13.99 7.92
CA ILE A 311 -11.74 -13.29 6.67
C ILE A 311 -12.47 -11.99 6.97
N VAL A 312 -11.78 -10.86 6.80
CA VAL A 312 -12.33 -9.53 7.10
C VAL A 312 -12.80 -8.88 5.82
N ILE A 313 -14.07 -8.51 5.75
CA ILE A 313 -14.70 -7.86 4.60
C ILE A 313 -15.28 -6.52 5.05
N GLY A 314 -14.64 -5.41 4.67
CA GLY A 314 -15.07 -4.07 5.10
C GLY A 314 -15.26 -3.93 6.62
N GLY A 315 -14.39 -4.58 7.41
CA GLY A 315 -14.45 -4.57 8.87
C GLY A 315 -15.38 -5.63 9.48
N LYS A 316 -16.10 -6.42 8.70
CA LYS A 316 -16.93 -7.54 9.18
C LYS A 316 -16.14 -8.84 9.16
N VAL A 317 -16.18 -9.61 10.23
CA VAL A 317 -15.37 -10.82 10.43
C VAL A 317 -16.17 -12.08 10.09
N TYR A 318 -15.60 -12.92 9.24
CA TYR A 318 -16.12 -14.21 8.80
C TYR A 318 -15.08 -15.30 9.07
N ASN A 319 -15.43 -16.30 9.86
CA ASN A 319 -14.51 -17.39 10.24
C ASN A 319 -15.26 -18.70 10.50
N LYS A 320 -14.55 -19.75 10.91
CA LYS A 320 -15.15 -21.06 11.21
C LYS A 320 -16.15 -21.04 12.36
N THR A 321 -16.06 -20.06 13.25
CA THR A 321 -17.04 -19.92 14.36
C THR A 321 -18.35 -19.32 13.87
N THR A 322 -18.27 -18.27 13.04
CA THR A 322 -19.46 -17.58 12.53
C THR A 322 -20.07 -18.29 11.32
N HIS A 323 -19.25 -18.91 10.48
CA HIS A 323 -19.64 -19.57 9.22
C HIS A 323 -18.95 -20.94 9.09
N PRO A 324 -19.31 -21.97 9.89
CA PRO A 324 -18.56 -23.23 9.94
C PRO A 324 -18.64 -24.05 8.63
N ASN A 325 -19.61 -23.76 7.75
CA ASN A 325 -19.88 -24.51 6.54
C ASN A 325 -19.60 -23.70 5.25
N ALA A 326 -18.52 -22.92 5.25
CA ALA A 326 -18.11 -22.19 4.06
C ALA A 326 -17.82 -23.11 2.88
N LYS A 327 -18.07 -22.64 1.65
CA LYS A 327 -17.95 -23.45 0.43
C LYS A 327 -16.98 -22.80 -0.56
N LEU A 328 -16.11 -23.61 -1.11
CA LEU A 328 -15.34 -23.25 -2.32
C LEU A 328 -16.15 -23.64 -3.56
N LEU A 329 -16.38 -22.68 -4.46
CA LEU A 329 -17.13 -22.87 -5.70
C LEU A 329 -16.17 -22.80 -6.89
N THR A 330 -15.98 -23.93 -7.56
CA THR A 330 -15.05 -24.09 -8.68
C THR A 330 -15.74 -24.36 -10.01
N GLU A 331 -17.02 -24.76 -9.96
CA GLU A 331 -17.81 -25.16 -11.12
C GLU A 331 -19.00 -24.22 -11.35
N THR A 332 -19.60 -24.30 -12.53
CA THR A 332 -20.80 -23.53 -12.84
C THR A 332 -21.90 -23.83 -11.82
N THR A 333 -22.31 -22.81 -11.11
CA THR A 333 -23.30 -22.96 -10.04
C THR A 333 -24.09 -21.67 -9.79
N THR A 334 -25.24 -21.83 -9.13
CA THR A 334 -26.06 -20.70 -8.68
C THR A 334 -26.09 -20.67 -7.16
N ILE A 335 -25.66 -19.54 -6.58
CA ILE A 335 -25.76 -19.30 -5.14
C ILE A 335 -27.21 -18.89 -4.84
N SER A 336 -27.92 -19.71 -4.07
CA SER A 336 -29.34 -19.50 -3.73
C SER A 336 -29.62 -19.61 -2.22
N ALA A 337 -28.60 -19.76 -1.40
CA ALA A 337 -28.74 -19.95 0.04
C ALA A 337 -27.78 -19.03 0.81
N ASN A 338 -28.06 -18.85 2.11
CA ASN A 338 -27.16 -18.17 3.02
C ASN A 338 -25.83 -18.92 3.19
N GLY A 339 -24.77 -18.23 3.52
CA GLY A 339 -23.46 -18.79 3.81
C GLY A 339 -22.30 -17.95 3.33
N LEU A 340 -21.10 -18.44 3.64
CA LEU A 340 -19.84 -17.92 3.16
C LEU A 340 -19.37 -18.72 1.94
N TYR A 341 -19.10 -18.04 0.84
CA TYR A 341 -18.71 -18.64 -0.43
C TYR A 341 -17.39 -18.07 -0.92
N PHE A 342 -16.45 -18.96 -1.23
CA PHE A 342 -15.19 -18.61 -1.89
C PHE A 342 -15.30 -18.99 -3.38
N LEU A 343 -15.03 -18.04 -4.26
CA LEU A 343 -15.25 -18.18 -5.69
C LEU A 343 -13.92 -18.41 -6.41
N ALA A 344 -13.78 -19.56 -7.05
CA ALA A 344 -12.63 -19.94 -7.86
C ALA A 344 -13.07 -20.68 -9.13
N PRO A 345 -13.91 -20.08 -9.99
CA PRO A 345 -14.42 -20.77 -11.17
C PRO A 345 -13.26 -21.16 -12.10
N GLY A 346 -13.29 -22.41 -12.56
CA GLY A 346 -12.41 -22.87 -13.62
C GLY A 346 -12.69 -22.15 -14.95
N GLU A 347 -11.81 -22.35 -15.93
CA GLU A 347 -12.00 -21.78 -17.27
C GLU A 347 -13.34 -22.21 -17.88
N GLY A 348 -14.12 -21.25 -18.38
CA GLY A 348 -15.46 -21.47 -18.93
C GLY A 348 -16.54 -21.73 -17.87
N GLN A 349 -16.22 -21.74 -16.60
CA GLN A 349 -17.21 -21.91 -15.53
C GLN A 349 -17.80 -20.58 -15.08
N THR A 350 -19.06 -20.59 -14.67
CA THR A 350 -19.81 -19.38 -14.31
C THR A 350 -20.49 -19.53 -12.96
N ILE A 351 -20.25 -18.58 -12.06
CA ILE A 351 -20.96 -18.50 -10.78
C ILE A 351 -22.02 -17.40 -10.88
N THR A 352 -23.26 -17.76 -10.55
CA THR A 352 -24.42 -16.87 -10.64
C THR A 352 -25.01 -16.64 -9.25
N LEU A 353 -25.42 -15.40 -8.96
CA LEU A 353 -26.29 -15.12 -7.80
C LEU A 353 -27.74 -15.38 -8.21
N GLY A 354 -28.40 -16.28 -7.49
CA GLY A 354 -29.83 -16.52 -7.65
C GLY A 354 -30.69 -15.42 -7.05
N THR A 355 -31.95 -15.37 -7.47
CA THR A 355 -32.94 -14.38 -7.00
C THR A 355 -33.53 -14.70 -5.61
N THR A 356 -33.01 -15.68 -4.92
CA THR A 356 -33.52 -16.11 -3.60
C THR A 356 -33.26 -15.04 -2.55
N LYS A 357 -34.22 -14.84 -1.65
CA LYS A 357 -34.05 -13.93 -0.52
C LYS A 357 -32.95 -14.41 0.42
N VAL A 358 -31.96 -13.59 0.65
CA VAL A 358 -30.81 -13.89 1.50
C VAL A 358 -30.89 -13.10 2.82
N ALA A 359 -30.54 -13.74 3.92
CA ALA A 359 -30.48 -13.13 5.25
C ALA A 359 -29.03 -12.97 5.72
N ASP A 360 -28.13 -13.88 5.36
CA ASP A 360 -26.71 -13.80 5.72
C ASP A 360 -25.87 -14.44 4.61
N ILE A 361 -25.18 -13.61 3.84
CA ILE A 361 -24.39 -14.07 2.71
C ILE A 361 -23.09 -13.28 2.60
N ALA A 362 -21.97 -14.00 2.49
CA ALA A 362 -20.68 -13.44 2.16
C ALA A 362 -20.11 -14.13 0.92
N ILE A 363 -19.61 -13.34 -0.04
CA ILE A 363 -19.05 -13.80 -1.30
C ILE A 363 -17.64 -13.25 -1.44
N VAL A 364 -16.67 -14.13 -1.60
CA VAL A 364 -15.25 -13.79 -1.64
C VAL A 364 -14.62 -14.34 -2.91
N GLY A 365 -14.10 -13.52 -3.78
CA GLY A 365 -13.22 -13.97 -4.86
C GLY A 365 -11.97 -14.59 -4.23
N ASN A 366 -11.77 -15.88 -4.46
CA ASN A 366 -10.84 -16.71 -3.67
C ASN A 366 -9.36 -16.33 -3.82
N ASP A 367 -8.96 -15.81 -4.99
CA ASP A 367 -7.59 -15.37 -5.25
C ASP A 367 -7.41 -13.90 -4.81
N PRO A 368 -6.56 -13.60 -3.81
CA PRO A 368 -6.34 -12.23 -3.35
C PRO A 368 -5.82 -11.27 -4.42
N SER A 369 -5.16 -11.78 -5.44
CA SER A 369 -4.56 -10.98 -6.51
C SER A 369 -5.51 -10.67 -7.66
N LYS A 370 -6.65 -11.39 -7.74
CA LYS A 370 -7.54 -11.33 -8.91
C LYS A 370 -9.00 -11.32 -8.50
N ARG A 371 -9.74 -10.30 -8.92
CA ARG A 371 -11.19 -10.28 -8.77
C ARG A 371 -11.86 -11.34 -9.64
N VAL A 372 -12.91 -11.96 -9.12
CA VAL A 372 -13.71 -12.95 -9.82
C VAL A 372 -14.97 -12.30 -10.38
N THR A 373 -15.22 -12.47 -11.67
CA THR A 373 -16.48 -12.01 -12.29
C THR A 373 -17.60 -13.01 -11.99
N ILE A 374 -18.73 -12.51 -11.51
CA ILE A 374 -19.94 -13.29 -11.31
C ILE A 374 -21.05 -12.86 -12.27
N GLN A 375 -21.96 -13.76 -12.59
CA GLN A 375 -23.25 -13.38 -13.14
C GLN A 375 -24.24 -13.23 -12.01
N HIS A 376 -25.06 -12.20 -12.05
CA HIS A 376 -26.02 -11.99 -10.96
C HIS A 376 -27.34 -11.41 -11.46
N SER A 377 -28.41 -11.68 -10.73
CA SER A 377 -29.73 -11.10 -10.90
C SER A 377 -30.09 -10.12 -9.77
N GLY A 378 -29.11 -9.71 -8.97
CA GLY A 378 -29.27 -8.87 -7.80
C GLY A 378 -29.48 -9.66 -6.49
N PHE A 379 -29.15 -9.03 -5.38
CA PHE A 379 -29.47 -9.56 -4.06
C PHE A 379 -30.91 -9.23 -3.71
N ARG A 380 -31.71 -10.24 -3.41
CA ARG A 380 -32.97 -10.04 -2.68
C ARG A 380 -32.71 -10.20 -1.21
N LEU A 381 -32.93 -9.14 -0.46
CA LEU A 381 -32.67 -9.13 0.97
C LEU A 381 -33.86 -9.66 1.74
N ASN A 382 -33.61 -10.52 2.72
CA ASN A 382 -34.58 -10.87 3.75
C ASN A 382 -34.45 -9.90 4.93
N SER A 383 -35.33 -10.02 5.92
CA SER A 383 -35.29 -9.19 7.13
C SER A 383 -33.91 -9.16 7.78
N ARG A 384 -33.41 -7.96 8.08
CA ARG A 384 -32.12 -7.70 8.71
C ARG A 384 -30.94 -8.43 8.03
N ALA A 385 -30.96 -8.42 6.70
CA ALA A 385 -29.95 -9.14 5.92
C ALA A 385 -28.52 -8.62 6.17
N LYS A 386 -27.58 -9.54 6.21
CA LYS A 386 -26.13 -9.30 6.24
C LYS A 386 -25.56 -9.69 4.89
N VAL A 387 -25.07 -8.73 4.13
CA VAL A 387 -24.51 -8.96 2.79
C VAL A 387 -23.09 -8.42 2.76
N ALA A 388 -22.14 -9.27 2.39
CA ALA A 388 -20.76 -8.86 2.18
C ALA A 388 -20.20 -9.45 0.88
N SER A 389 -19.43 -8.64 0.17
CA SER A 389 -18.76 -9.06 -1.06
C SER A 389 -17.32 -8.54 -1.04
N MET A 390 -16.37 -9.39 -1.36
CA MET A 390 -14.97 -9.03 -1.44
C MET A 390 -14.33 -9.63 -2.69
N ASN A 391 -13.52 -8.82 -3.36
CA ASN A 391 -12.71 -9.28 -4.49
C ASN A 391 -13.53 -9.81 -5.68
N VAL A 392 -14.69 -9.18 -5.96
CA VAL A 392 -15.66 -9.60 -6.97
C VAL A 392 -15.93 -8.50 -7.99
N ILE A 393 -16.12 -8.90 -9.25
CA ILE A 393 -16.62 -8.04 -10.33
C ILE A 393 -18.11 -8.32 -10.52
N PHE A 394 -18.94 -7.31 -10.35
CA PHE A 394 -20.36 -7.30 -10.67
C PHE A 394 -20.55 -6.64 -12.03
N PRO A 395 -20.79 -7.38 -13.10
CA PRO A 395 -21.00 -6.82 -14.44
C PRO A 395 -22.33 -6.08 -14.52
N ALA A 396 -22.47 -5.24 -15.52
CA ALA A 396 -23.75 -4.56 -15.79
C ALA A 396 -24.86 -5.57 -16.03
N VAL A 397 -25.97 -5.38 -15.36
CA VAL A 397 -27.19 -6.19 -15.51
C VAL A 397 -28.40 -5.28 -15.66
N GLU A 398 -29.49 -5.77 -16.21
CA GLU A 398 -30.72 -4.98 -16.40
C GLU A 398 -31.50 -4.73 -15.10
N GLN A 399 -31.03 -5.24 -13.96
CA GLN A 399 -31.72 -5.18 -12.68
C GLN A 399 -30.90 -4.48 -11.61
N GLN A 400 -31.53 -4.18 -10.48
CA GLN A 400 -30.88 -3.59 -9.30
C GLN A 400 -29.95 -4.61 -8.65
N TYR A 401 -28.81 -4.12 -8.10
CA TYR A 401 -27.90 -4.97 -7.36
C TYR A 401 -28.44 -5.38 -5.99
N ILE A 402 -29.23 -4.49 -5.36
CA ILE A 402 -29.88 -4.76 -4.08
C ILE A 402 -31.36 -4.51 -4.29
N GLN A 403 -32.14 -5.57 -4.22
CA GLN A 403 -33.58 -5.55 -4.35
C GLN A 403 -34.23 -5.76 -2.99
N GLU A 404 -35.40 -5.22 -2.83
CA GLU A 404 -36.31 -5.23 -1.68
C GLU A 404 -35.91 -6.11 -0.50
N ALA A 405 -35.85 -5.50 0.67
CA ALA A 405 -35.98 -6.19 1.94
C ALA A 405 -37.31 -5.83 2.56
N SER A 406 -38.00 -6.80 3.15
CA SER A 406 -39.24 -6.53 3.88
C SER A 406 -39.01 -5.67 5.12
N ASP A 407 -37.82 -5.76 5.75
CA ASP A 407 -37.47 -5.08 7.00
C ASP A 407 -36.04 -4.48 6.99
N GLY A 408 -35.42 -4.36 5.81
CA GLY A 408 -34.09 -3.76 5.67
C GLY A 408 -32.93 -4.73 5.80
N ALA A 409 -31.72 -4.18 5.76
CA ALA A 409 -30.48 -4.90 5.98
C ALA A 409 -29.78 -4.39 7.25
N GLU A 410 -29.08 -5.27 7.94
CA GLU A 410 -28.17 -4.87 9.01
C GLU A 410 -26.96 -4.16 8.40
N TYR A 411 -26.36 -4.78 7.39
CA TYR A 411 -25.31 -4.16 6.59
C TYR A 411 -25.26 -4.69 5.15
N VAL A 412 -24.66 -3.86 4.28
CA VAL A 412 -24.25 -4.22 2.93
C VAL A 412 -22.82 -3.74 2.74
N VAL A 413 -21.92 -4.66 2.36
CA VAL A 413 -20.49 -4.40 2.23
C VAL A 413 -19.97 -4.78 0.85
N TYR A 414 -19.21 -3.88 0.24
CA TYR A 414 -18.37 -4.12 -0.94
C TYR A 414 -16.93 -3.74 -0.61
N ASP A 415 -16.02 -4.70 -0.59
CA ASP A 415 -14.60 -4.50 -0.35
C ASP A 415 -13.79 -5.02 -1.55
N ASN A 416 -12.92 -4.21 -2.10
CA ASN A 416 -12.15 -4.53 -3.30
C ASN A 416 -13.01 -5.07 -4.46
N CYS A 417 -14.22 -4.57 -4.62
CA CYS A 417 -15.14 -4.96 -5.70
C CYS A 417 -15.05 -4.00 -6.89
N LYS A 418 -15.36 -4.49 -8.07
CA LYS A 418 -15.70 -3.66 -9.23
C LYS A 418 -17.19 -3.80 -9.52
N ILE A 419 -17.91 -2.69 -9.55
CA ILE A 419 -19.35 -2.67 -9.82
C ILE A 419 -19.56 -1.88 -11.10
N VAL A 420 -20.08 -2.53 -12.13
CA VAL A 420 -20.43 -1.87 -13.40
C VAL A 420 -21.88 -1.44 -13.34
N ALA A 421 -22.13 -0.14 -13.42
CA ALA A 421 -23.45 0.43 -13.29
C ALA A 421 -24.46 -0.16 -14.30
N SER A 422 -25.69 -0.33 -13.84
CA SER A 422 -26.82 -0.72 -14.69
C SER A 422 -27.76 0.47 -14.93
N ILE A 423 -28.77 0.26 -15.76
CA ILE A 423 -29.84 1.24 -15.98
C ILE A 423 -30.68 1.48 -14.72
N LYS A 424 -30.58 0.63 -13.71
CA LYS A 424 -31.25 0.72 -12.42
C LYS A 424 -30.29 1.21 -11.35
N PRO A 425 -30.76 1.91 -10.31
CA PRO A 425 -29.95 2.28 -9.16
C PRO A 425 -29.36 1.05 -8.46
N MET A 426 -28.20 1.23 -7.81
CA MET A 426 -27.57 0.16 -7.05
C MET A 426 -28.48 -0.36 -5.92
N CYS A 427 -29.11 0.56 -5.19
CA CYS A 427 -30.13 0.26 -4.19
C CYS A 427 -31.39 1.03 -4.54
N TYR A 428 -32.47 0.34 -4.74
CA TYR A 428 -33.76 0.94 -5.06
C TYR A 428 -34.90 0.22 -4.37
N ASN A 429 -35.79 0.97 -3.75
CA ASN A 429 -37.03 0.45 -3.19
C ASN A 429 -38.23 1.08 -3.84
N GLU A 430 -39.03 0.27 -4.52
CA GLU A 430 -40.28 0.69 -5.16
C GLU A 430 -41.48 0.68 -4.22
N THR A 431 -41.34 0.05 -3.05
CA THR A 431 -42.46 -0.09 -2.11
C THR A 431 -42.61 1.12 -1.17
N SER A 432 -43.80 1.32 -0.66
CA SER A 432 -44.08 2.37 0.32
C SER A 432 -43.61 2.01 1.74
N SER A 433 -43.17 0.77 1.96
CA SER A 433 -42.66 0.33 3.25
C SER A 433 -41.29 0.93 3.53
N VAL A 434 -41.07 1.32 4.78
CA VAL A 434 -39.81 1.86 5.26
C VAL A 434 -38.80 0.73 5.36
N GLN A 435 -37.72 0.80 4.60
CA GLN A 435 -36.64 -0.16 4.66
C GLN A 435 -35.34 0.54 4.96
N THR A 436 -34.57 0.01 5.88
CA THR A 436 -33.30 0.57 6.33
C THR A 436 -32.15 -0.35 5.94
N ILE A 437 -31.05 0.24 5.47
CA ILE A 437 -29.74 -0.41 5.53
C ILE A 437 -29.02 0.23 6.71
N GLY A 438 -28.72 -0.55 7.75
CA GLY A 438 -28.07 -0.04 8.95
C GLY A 438 -26.69 0.51 8.62
N GLU A 439 -25.85 -0.28 7.93
CA GLU A 439 -24.54 0.16 7.44
C GLU A 439 -24.39 -0.17 5.96
N PHE A 440 -24.01 0.81 5.15
CA PHE A 440 -23.54 0.60 3.80
C PHE A 440 -22.05 0.94 3.72
N ILE A 441 -21.24 -0.05 3.41
CA ILE A 441 -19.78 0.05 3.38
C ILE A 441 -19.29 -0.27 1.98
N MET A 442 -18.62 0.67 1.34
CA MET A 442 -17.91 0.47 0.09
C MET A 442 -16.48 0.95 0.26
N VAL A 443 -15.53 0.02 0.21
CA VAL A 443 -14.12 0.31 0.46
C VAL A 443 -13.25 -0.32 -0.63
N ASN A 444 -12.16 0.34 -0.98
CA ASN A 444 -11.21 -0.17 -1.97
C ASN A 444 -11.86 -0.60 -3.29
N SER A 445 -13.00 -0.03 -3.64
CA SER A 445 -13.85 -0.55 -4.72
C SER A 445 -13.93 0.43 -5.91
N GLU A 446 -14.38 -0.07 -7.03
CA GLU A 446 -14.59 0.69 -8.25
C GLU A 446 -16.08 0.69 -8.61
N TYR A 447 -16.58 1.85 -8.98
CA TYR A 447 -17.91 2.02 -9.55
C TYR A 447 -17.77 2.60 -10.95
N GLU A 448 -17.87 1.73 -11.94
CA GLU A 448 -17.78 2.07 -13.36
C GLU A 448 -19.14 2.41 -13.92
N VAL A 449 -19.21 3.51 -14.64
CA VAL A 449 -20.40 3.90 -15.39
C VAL A 449 -20.11 3.78 -16.88
N PRO A 450 -20.65 2.77 -17.57
CA PRO A 450 -20.53 2.65 -19.02
C PRO A 450 -21.12 3.87 -19.73
N GLN A 451 -20.47 4.36 -20.78
CA GLN A 451 -20.94 5.49 -21.59
C GLN A 451 -22.38 5.28 -22.07
N ALA A 452 -22.70 4.10 -22.58
CA ALA A 452 -24.04 3.79 -23.09
C ALA A 452 -25.14 3.96 -22.01
N ILE A 453 -24.81 3.68 -20.74
CA ILE A 453 -25.69 3.90 -19.59
C ILE A 453 -25.76 5.39 -19.23
N ALA A 454 -24.62 6.08 -19.23
CA ALA A 454 -24.54 7.51 -18.95
C ALA A 454 -25.36 8.35 -19.95
N GLU A 455 -25.40 7.95 -21.21
CA GLU A 455 -26.13 8.65 -22.27
C GLU A 455 -27.65 8.45 -22.21
N VAL A 456 -28.12 7.24 -21.91
CA VAL A 456 -29.52 6.85 -22.04
C VAL A 456 -30.33 7.09 -20.75
N THR A 457 -29.72 6.86 -19.62
CA THR A 457 -30.45 6.96 -18.35
C THR A 457 -30.45 8.35 -17.78
N GLY A 458 -31.59 8.88 -17.46
CA GLY A 458 -31.74 10.14 -16.75
C GLY A 458 -31.00 10.25 -15.40
N GLY A 459 -30.25 9.23 -14.90
CA GLY A 459 -29.53 9.27 -13.64
C GLY A 459 -29.02 7.93 -13.18
N ILE A 460 -27.74 7.87 -12.88
CA ILE A 460 -27.16 6.75 -12.18
C ILE A 460 -27.15 7.10 -10.71
N PHE A 461 -27.94 6.34 -9.97
CA PHE A 461 -28.07 6.55 -8.55
C PHE A 461 -27.41 5.38 -7.84
N ILE A 462 -26.54 5.69 -6.89
CA ILE A 462 -26.12 4.66 -5.93
C ILE A 462 -27.30 4.27 -5.08
N PHE A 463 -28.10 5.25 -4.63
CA PHE A 463 -29.32 5.02 -3.88
C PHE A 463 -30.46 5.89 -4.39
N ASN A 464 -31.63 5.29 -4.59
CA ASN A 464 -32.86 6.03 -4.88
C ASN A 464 -33.94 5.58 -3.92
N SER A 465 -34.34 6.48 -3.03
CA SER A 465 -35.39 6.35 -2.03
C SER A 465 -35.17 5.34 -0.89
N TYR A 466 -35.39 5.82 0.33
CA TYR A 466 -35.63 5.08 1.58
C TYR A 466 -34.42 4.42 2.28
N LEU A 467 -33.51 5.24 2.85
CA LEU A 467 -32.51 4.76 3.80
C LEU A 467 -32.60 5.59 5.09
N PRO A 468 -33.55 5.36 5.99
CA PRO A 468 -33.57 6.03 7.27
C PRO A 468 -32.56 5.42 8.22
N GLY A 469 -31.83 6.24 8.96
CA GLY A 469 -30.96 5.83 10.05
C GLY A 469 -29.70 5.07 9.63
N SER A 470 -29.21 5.27 8.39
CA SER A 470 -28.09 4.50 7.85
C SER A 470 -26.76 5.19 8.07
N ASP A 471 -25.75 4.38 8.36
CA ASP A 471 -24.34 4.75 8.27
C ASP A 471 -23.83 4.46 6.87
N LEU A 472 -23.30 5.47 6.20
CA LEU A 472 -22.72 5.35 4.86
C LEU A 472 -21.22 5.54 4.95
N TYR A 473 -20.48 4.53 4.54
CA TYR A 473 -19.02 4.54 4.60
C TYR A 473 -18.42 4.27 3.22
N PHE A 474 -17.73 5.27 2.67
CA PHE A 474 -17.02 5.21 1.38
C PHE A 474 -15.56 5.59 1.61
N ASP A 475 -14.65 4.63 1.51
CA ASP A 475 -13.22 4.90 1.64
C ASP A 475 -12.42 4.25 0.51
N ASN A 476 -11.48 5.01 -0.02
CA ASN A 476 -10.52 4.53 -1.01
C ASN A 476 -11.18 3.95 -2.29
N ASN A 477 -12.27 4.58 -2.77
CA ASN A 477 -12.99 4.13 -3.96
C ASN A 477 -12.69 5.01 -5.18
N ILE A 478 -12.87 4.42 -6.37
CA ILE A 478 -12.88 5.14 -7.64
C ILE A 478 -14.29 5.05 -8.25
N PHE A 479 -14.90 6.20 -8.48
CA PHE A 479 -16.16 6.35 -9.21
C PHE A 479 -15.84 7.01 -10.54
N TYR A 480 -16.14 6.37 -11.66
CA TYR A 480 -15.75 6.90 -12.95
C TYR A 480 -16.72 6.54 -14.08
N VAL A 481 -16.69 7.36 -15.13
CA VAL A 481 -17.30 7.05 -16.42
C VAL A 481 -16.21 6.45 -17.32
N ASP A 482 -16.53 5.36 -18.00
CA ASP A 482 -15.60 4.64 -18.89
C ASP A 482 -15.26 5.40 -20.20
N TYR A 483 -15.62 6.68 -20.26
CA TYR A 483 -15.39 7.56 -21.40
C TYR A 483 -14.85 8.93 -20.97
N PRO A 484 -13.78 9.46 -21.62
CA PRO A 484 -13.07 10.64 -21.14
C PRO A 484 -13.86 11.94 -21.24
N ASP A 485 -14.69 12.11 -22.27
CA ASP A 485 -15.32 13.39 -22.62
C ASP A 485 -16.79 13.51 -22.22
N PHE A 486 -17.31 12.54 -21.47
CA PHE A 486 -18.71 12.51 -21.12
C PHE A 486 -18.92 12.54 -19.59
N PRO A 487 -19.12 13.72 -19.00
CA PRO A 487 -19.48 13.79 -17.59
C PRO A 487 -20.91 13.27 -17.40
N THR A 488 -21.08 12.22 -16.58
CA THR A 488 -22.42 11.80 -16.21
C THR A 488 -23.04 12.75 -15.19
N LEU A 489 -24.25 13.17 -15.47
CA LEU A 489 -24.96 14.17 -14.66
C LEU A 489 -25.76 13.53 -13.50
N LYS A 490 -25.31 12.38 -12.93
CA LYS A 490 -26.35 11.59 -12.25
C LYS A 490 -25.90 10.76 -11.06
N PHE A 491 -24.75 11.11 -10.47
CA PHE A 491 -24.42 10.60 -9.16
C PHE A 491 -25.35 11.20 -8.11
N LYS A 492 -26.09 10.36 -7.38
CA LYS A 492 -27.09 10.83 -6.40
C LYS A 492 -27.31 9.83 -5.27
N ILE A 493 -27.31 10.34 -4.07
CA ILE A 493 -27.78 9.67 -2.87
C ILE A 493 -29.04 10.41 -2.41
N SER A 494 -30.17 9.73 -2.35
CA SER A 494 -31.42 10.35 -1.93
C SER A 494 -32.17 9.48 -0.93
N THR A 495 -32.74 10.12 0.08
CA THR A 495 -33.64 9.49 1.03
C THR A 495 -35.07 10.02 0.81
N ARG A 496 -36.04 9.36 1.42
CA ARG A 496 -37.42 9.90 1.51
C ARG A 496 -37.45 11.07 2.46
N THR A 497 -38.33 12.03 2.18
CA THR A 497 -38.56 13.18 3.06
C THR A 497 -38.89 12.72 4.48
N GLY A 498 -38.20 13.27 5.48
CA GLY A 498 -38.41 12.96 6.89
C GLY A 498 -37.52 11.83 7.44
N PHE A 499 -36.58 11.30 6.64
CA PHE A 499 -35.60 10.34 7.10
C PHE A 499 -34.20 10.96 7.25
N THR A 500 -33.45 10.47 8.22
CA THR A 500 -32.13 10.96 8.58
C THR A 500 -31.08 9.87 8.30
N ILE A 501 -29.93 10.27 7.77
CA ILE A 501 -28.71 9.47 7.72
C ILE A 501 -27.92 9.80 8.99
N ASP A 502 -27.53 8.79 9.76
CA ASP A 502 -26.83 9.01 11.03
C ASP A 502 -25.39 9.45 10.79
N SER A 503 -24.68 8.81 9.87
CA SER A 503 -23.29 9.14 9.57
C SER A 503 -22.97 8.98 8.09
N VAL A 504 -22.19 9.91 7.56
CA VAL A 504 -21.58 9.81 6.24
C VAL A 504 -20.07 9.96 6.36
N VAL A 505 -19.33 8.91 6.02
CA VAL A 505 -17.89 8.94 5.89
C VAL A 505 -17.50 8.80 4.41
N MET A 506 -16.81 9.78 3.87
CA MET A 506 -16.28 9.80 2.50
C MET A 506 -14.82 10.19 2.56
N THR A 507 -13.91 9.22 2.53
CA THR A 507 -12.49 9.47 2.66
C THR A 507 -11.70 8.87 1.50
N ASN A 508 -10.69 9.58 1.03
CA ASN A 508 -9.79 9.09 -0.03
C ASN A 508 -10.49 8.60 -1.31
N ASN A 509 -11.65 9.15 -1.67
CA ASN A 509 -12.34 8.72 -2.88
C ASN A 509 -11.94 9.58 -4.09
N THR A 510 -11.89 8.96 -5.25
CA THR A 510 -11.66 9.62 -6.55
C THR A 510 -12.95 9.57 -7.37
N PHE A 511 -13.40 10.73 -7.85
CA PHE A 511 -14.57 10.88 -8.71
C PHE A 511 -14.13 11.44 -10.05
N VAL A 512 -14.26 10.65 -11.12
CA VAL A 512 -13.84 11.03 -12.47
C VAL A 512 -15.07 11.15 -13.36
N ASN A 513 -15.31 12.36 -13.88
CA ASN A 513 -16.47 12.69 -14.70
C ASN A 513 -17.83 12.41 -14.04
N MET A 514 -17.88 12.45 -12.70
CA MET A 514 -19.09 12.29 -11.92
C MET A 514 -19.67 13.64 -11.54
N LEU A 515 -20.87 13.94 -12.01
CA LEU A 515 -21.62 15.13 -11.65
C LEU A 515 -22.93 14.77 -10.94
N ALA A 516 -23.43 15.68 -10.14
CA ALA A 516 -24.74 15.55 -9.52
C ALA A 516 -25.89 15.72 -10.53
N ASN A 517 -27.04 15.16 -10.23
CA ASN A 517 -28.21 15.21 -11.10
C ASN A 517 -28.76 16.64 -11.29
N GLY A 518 -29.23 16.91 -12.48
CA GLY A 518 -29.67 18.15 -13.07
C GLY A 518 -30.32 19.22 -12.19
N GLY A 519 -31.41 18.95 -11.51
CA GLY A 519 -32.13 19.97 -10.74
C GLY A 519 -31.61 20.18 -9.31
N ASP A 520 -30.99 19.17 -8.75
CA ASP A 520 -30.60 19.15 -7.34
C ASP A 520 -29.09 19.40 -7.12
N ALA A 521 -28.29 19.48 -8.15
CA ALA A 521 -26.84 19.80 -8.20
C ALA A 521 -25.94 19.26 -7.07
N GLY A 522 -26.37 18.30 -6.27
CA GLY A 522 -25.65 17.70 -5.15
C GLY A 522 -25.63 16.17 -5.18
N TYR A 523 -24.56 15.57 -4.68
CA TYR A 523 -24.46 14.11 -4.51
C TYR A 523 -25.48 13.63 -3.49
N PHE A 524 -25.59 14.33 -2.36
CA PHE A 524 -26.67 14.14 -1.40
C PHE A 524 -27.78 15.15 -1.71
N LYS A 525 -28.97 14.62 -1.99
CA LYS A 525 -30.09 15.43 -2.47
C LYS A 525 -30.57 16.43 -1.42
N THR A 526 -31.14 17.54 -1.89
CA THR A 526 -31.88 18.50 -1.05
C THR A 526 -32.89 17.79 -0.16
N GLY A 527 -32.88 18.13 1.12
CA GLY A 527 -33.79 17.56 2.12
C GLY A 527 -33.34 16.24 2.74
N VAL A 528 -32.15 15.72 2.37
CA VAL A 528 -31.50 14.65 3.12
C VAL A 528 -30.96 15.21 4.43
N LEU A 529 -31.44 14.69 5.55
CA LEU A 529 -30.95 15.03 6.88
C LEU A 529 -29.76 14.11 7.22
N ILE A 530 -28.64 14.68 7.66
CA ILE A 530 -27.44 13.94 8.04
C ILE A 530 -26.96 14.44 9.40
N ASN A 531 -26.77 13.53 10.37
CA ASN A 531 -26.35 13.91 11.72
C ASN A 531 -24.84 14.13 11.83
N SER A 532 -24.03 13.36 11.09
CA SER A 532 -22.57 13.46 11.13
C SER A 532 -21.95 13.30 9.74
N ILE A 533 -20.94 14.11 9.42
CA ILE A 533 -20.23 14.06 8.15
C ILE A 533 -18.72 14.06 8.40
N THR A 534 -18.02 13.08 7.80
CA THR A 534 -16.57 13.08 7.65
C THR A 534 -16.24 12.95 6.17
N ALA A 535 -15.69 14.00 5.55
CA ALA A 535 -15.34 13.99 4.13
C ALA A 535 -13.92 14.56 3.94
N ASN A 536 -12.93 13.67 3.81
CA ASN A 536 -11.53 14.07 3.78
C ASN A 536 -10.76 13.45 2.60
N ASN A 537 -9.80 14.20 2.07
CA ASN A 537 -8.86 13.76 1.04
C ASN A 537 -9.53 13.25 -0.26
N ASN A 538 -10.74 13.69 -0.58
CA ASN A 538 -11.40 13.28 -1.82
C ASN A 538 -10.89 14.12 -3.01
N LEU A 539 -10.85 13.49 -4.18
CA LEU A 539 -10.47 14.10 -5.46
C LEU A 539 -11.64 14.07 -6.43
N PHE A 540 -12.05 15.24 -6.91
CA PHE A 540 -13.12 15.40 -7.90
C PHE A 540 -12.51 15.92 -9.21
N TYR A 541 -12.53 15.09 -10.25
CA TYR A 541 -12.01 15.41 -11.57
C TYR A 541 -13.15 15.49 -12.57
N VAL A 542 -13.49 16.68 -12.99
CA VAL A 542 -14.44 16.93 -14.08
C VAL A 542 -13.93 18.10 -14.91
N PRO A 543 -13.20 17.84 -15.99
CA PRO A 543 -12.58 18.89 -16.80
C PRO A 543 -13.61 19.83 -17.43
N THR A 544 -14.80 19.34 -17.76
CA THR A 544 -15.86 20.14 -18.38
C THR A 544 -17.08 20.21 -17.45
N MET A 545 -17.37 21.39 -16.95
CA MET A 545 -18.53 21.66 -16.10
C MET A 545 -19.43 22.72 -16.75
N THR A 546 -20.73 22.59 -16.55
CA THR A 546 -21.74 23.56 -17.04
C THR A 546 -22.45 24.31 -15.90
N ARG A 547 -22.08 23.98 -14.65
CA ARG A 547 -22.64 24.59 -13.43
C ARG A 547 -21.85 24.14 -12.19
N ASN A 548 -22.05 24.83 -11.09
CA ASN A 548 -21.54 24.42 -9.79
C ASN A 548 -22.14 23.08 -9.35
N ASN A 549 -21.32 22.24 -8.73
CA ASN A 549 -21.73 20.99 -8.11
C ASN A 549 -21.39 20.97 -6.62
N TYR A 550 -22.23 20.29 -5.86
CA TYR A 550 -22.13 20.21 -4.41
C TYR A 550 -22.05 18.75 -3.98
N VAL A 551 -21.28 18.45 -2.93
CA VAL A 551 -21.32 17.12 -2.33
C VAL A 551 -22.60 17.01 -1.47
N PHE A 552 -22.81 17.95 -0.56
CA PHE A 552 -23.97 18.00 0.30
C PHE A 552 -24.86 19.21 -0.03
N MET A 553 -26.11 18.96 -0.44
CA MET A 553 -27.06 20.01 -0.73
C MET A 553 -27.74 20.54 0.55
N ASN A 554 -28.55 21.59 0.36
CA ASN A 554 -29.29 22.24 1.44
C ASN A 554 -30.14 21.26 2.24
N GLY A 555 -30.19 21.41 3.57
CA GLY A 555 -31.06 20.62 4.44
C GLY A 555 -30.36 19.85 5.54
N LEU A 556 -29.04 20.07 5.72
CA LEU A 556 -28.31 19.55 6.88
C LEU A 556 -28.86 20.25 8.15
N VAL A 557 -29.34 19.48 9.08
CA VAL A 557 -29.81 19.96 10.38
C VAL A 557 -28.85 19.44 11.44
N ASP A 558 -28.22 20.33 12.17
CA ASP A 558 -27.37 20.08 13.34
C ASP A 558 -26.21 19.09 13.11
N ALA A 559 -25.73 18.97 11.87
CA ALA A 559 -24.64 18.06 11.54
C ALA A 559 -23.31 18.53 12.15
N SER A 560 -22.62 17.62 12.82
CA SER A 560 -21.18 17.76 13.02
C SER A 560 -20.49 17.42 11.71
N ALA A 561 -19.53 18.23 11.26
CA ALA A 561 -18.82 17.95 10.02
C ALA A 561 -17.32 18.18 10.14
N THR A 562 -16.55 17.22 9.66
CA THR A 562 -15.11 17.34 9.40
C THR A 562 -14.87 17.18 7.91
N THR A 563 -14.44 18.26 7.24
CA THR A 563 -14.17 18.25 5.79
C THR A 563 -12.82 18.89 5.53
N LEU A 564 -11.79 18.08 5.29
CA LEU A 564 -10.41 18.51 5.16
C LEU A 564 -9.77 17.99 3.87
N ASN A 565 -8.87 18.78 3.29
CA ASN A 565 -8.02 18.37 2.17
C ASN A 565 -8.77 17.81 0.94
N ASN A 566 -10.01 18.24 0.68
CA ASN A 566 -10.70 17.86 -0.53
C ASN A 566 -10.27 18.77 -1.67
N VAL A 567 -10.04 18.19 -2.86
CA VAL A 567 -9.59 18.91 -4.03
C VAL A 567 -10.45 18.62 -5.25
N CYS A 568 -10.54 19.58 -6.17
CA CYS A 568 -11.20 19.39 -7.45
C CYS A 568 -10.37 19.93 -8.61
N TYR A 569 -10.62 19.40 -9.81
CA TYR A 569 -10.06 19.91 -11.05
C TYR A 569 -11.17 20.08 -12.08
N THR A 570 -11.20 21.25 -12.69
CA THR A 570 -12.01 21.58 -13.87
C THR A 570 -11.28 22.63 -14.70
N ASN A 571 -11.39 22.55 -16.01
CA ASN A 571 -10.89 23.57 -16.95
C ASN A 571 -11.75 24.85 -16.90
N ASP A 572 -12.97 24.76 -16.37
CA ASP A 572 -13.88 25.90 -16.30
C ASP A 572 -13.42 26.89 -15.23
N SER A 573 -13.42 28.18 -15.56
CA SER A 573 -13.07 29.25 -14.62
C SER A 573 -14.26 29.72 -13.76
N GLU A 574 -15.48 29.45 -14.22
CA GLU A 574 -16.73 29.94 -13.62
C GLU A 574 -17.33 28.91 -12.64
N TYR A 575 -17.18 27.62 -12.95
CA TYR A 575 -17.82 26.53 -12.18
C TYR A 575 -16.81 25.71 -11.38
N GLY A 576 -17.29 25.10 -10.30
CA GLY A 576 -16.48 24.27 -9.43
C GLY A 576 -17.28 23.31 -8.55
N PHE A 577 -16.56 22.52 -7.75
CA PHE A 577 -17.14 21.68 -6.69
C PHE A 577 -17.07 22.37 -5.34
N TYR A 578 -18.13 22.20 -4.58
CA TYR A 578 -18.27 22.72 -3.23
C TYR A 578 -18.72 21.59 -2.29
N MET A 579 -18.28 21.64 -1.06
CA MET A 579 -18.69 20.64 -0.08
C MET A 579 -20.16 20.82 0.32
N PHE A 580 -20.60 22.08 0.48
CA PHE A 580 -21.97 22.41 0.91
C PHE A 580 -22.64 23.40 -0.07
N GLY A 581 -23.96 23.24 -0.27
CA GLY A 581 -24.76 24.11 -1.12
C GLY A 581 -24.79 25.57 -0.67
N GLU A 582 -25.11 26.50 -1.58
CA GLU A 582 -25.03 27.95 -1.35
C GLU A 582 -25.90 28.43 -0.17
N ASN A 583 -27.08 27.84 0.00
CA ASN A 583 -28.03 28.19 1.06
C ASN A 583 -27.90 27.28 2.29
N SER A 584 -26.88 26.43 2.37
CA SER A 584 -26.62 25.59 3.54
C SER A 584 -25.82 26.36 4.57
N SER A 585 -26.21 26.28 5.84
CA SER A 585 -25.30 26.63 6.92
C SER A 585 -24.13 25.66 6.89
N THR A 586 -22.92 26.17 6.71
CA THR A 586 -21.71 25.34 6.82
C THR A 586 -21.51 25.02 8.31
N PRO A 587 -21.43 23.74 8.72
CA PRO A 587 -21.16 23.37 10.10
C PRO A 587 -19.87 24.01 10.61
N ALA A 588 -19.82 24.33 11.91
CA ALA A 588 -18.63 24.93 12.52
C ALA A 588 -17.41 24.01 12.34
N GLY A 589 -16.29 24.55 11.82
CA GLY A 589 -15.06 23.80 11.57
C GLY A 589 -15.02 23.05 10.24
N ALA A 590 -16.08 23.05 9.45
CA ALA A 590 -16.11 22.39 8.14
C ALA A 590 -15.61 23.33 7.03
N GLN A 591 -14.86 22.77 6.09
CA GLN A 591 -14.45 23.46 4.87
C GLN A 591 -15.60 23.48 3.87
N ARG A 592 -16.10 24.65 3.52
CA ARG A 592 -17.17 24.80 2.51
C ARG A 592 -16.65 24.61 1.09
N ASN A 593 -15.54 25.23 0.78
CA ASN A 593 -14.97 25.26 -0.58
C ASN A 593 -13.98 24.11 -0.73
N ILE A 594 -14.11 23.36 -1.81
CA ILE A 594 -13.12 22.38 -2.23
C ILE A 594 -11.98 23.12 -2.93
N THR A 595 -10.73 22.81 -2.61
CA THR A 595 -9.58 23.47 -3.23
C THR A 595 -9.48 23.10 -4.70
N LYS A 596 -9.50 24.12 -5.59
CA LYS A 596 -9.33 23.91 -7.02
C LYS A 596 -7.85 23.77 -7.36
N LEU A 597 -7.50 22.67 -8.02
CA LEU A 597 -6.14 22.44 -8.53
C LEU A 597 -5.91 23.25 -9.81
N SER A 598 -4.71 23.80 -9.95
CA SER A 598 -4.29 24.60 -11.11
C SER A 598 -3.91 23.76 -12.34
N ALA A 599 -3.67 22.46 -12.16
CA ALA A 599 -3.32 21.53 -13.22
C ALA A 599 -4.04 20.19 -13.00
N SER A 600 -4.12 19.37 -14.06
CA SER A 600 -4.69 18.02 -13.96
C SER A 600 -4.00 17.21 -12.86
N PRO A 601 -4.78 16.55 -11.99
CA PRO A 601 -4.23 15.66 -10.96
C PRO A 601 -3.69 14.35 -11.53
N PHE A 602 -3.95 14.04 -12.81
CA PHE A 602 -3.55 12.79 -13.44
C PHE A 602 -2.47 13.00 -14.48
N SER A 603 -1.42 12.18 -14.44
CA SER A 603 -0.38 12.09 -15.47
C SER A 603 -0.80 11.21 -16.63
N SER A 604 -1.63 10.19 -16.37
CA SER A 604 -2.29 9.40 -17.41
C SER A 604 -3.65 8.89 -16.91
N MET A 605 -4.54 8.63 -17.85
CA MET A 605 -5.89 8.13 -17.58
C MET A 605 -6.27 7.08 -18.61
N ASP A 606 -6.69 5.93 -18.14
CA ASP A 606 -7.33 4.87 -18.94
C ASP A 606 -8.75 4.65 -18.42
N HIS A 607 -9.69 5.31 -19.04
CA HIS A 607 -11.10 5.26 -18.64
C HIS A 607 -11.71 3.88 -18.85
N THR A 608 -11.26 3.15 -19.86
CA THR A 608 -11.77 1.80 -20.16
C THR A 608 -11.43 0.81 -19.04
N ASN A 609 -10.22 0.90 -18.52
CA ASN A 609 -9.74 0.00 -17.45
C ASN A 609 -9.84 0.61 -16.05
N GLY A 610 -10.31 1.85 -15.92
CA GLY A 610 -10.43 2.54 -14.63
C GLY A 610 -9.07 2.87 -13.99
N VAL A 611 -8.02 3.05 -14.80
CA VAL A 611 -6.67 3.34 -14.32
C VAL A 611 -6.39 4.83 -14.41
N PHE A 612 -6.19 5.47 -13.26
CA PHE A 612 -5.96 6.91 -13.14
C PHE A 612 -4.67 7.17 -12.37
N VAL A 613 -3.57 7.38 -13.09
CA VAL A 613 -2.25 7.60 -12.49
C VAL A 613 -2.14 9.04 -12.03
N LYS A 614 -2.01 9.25 -10.74
CA LYS A 614 -1.92 10.58 -10.14
C LYS A 614 -0.54 11.20 -10.36
N THR A 615 -0.50 12.54 -10.48
CA THR A 615 0.76 13.29 -10.39
C THR A 615 1.25 13.31 -8.94
N ALA A 616 2.55 13.57 -8.72
CA ALA A 616 3.12 13.72 -7.38
C ALA A 616 2.38 14.78 -6.54
N ALA A 617 1.95 15.89 -7.17
CA ALA A 617 1.20 16.95 -6.50
C ALA A 617 -0.19 16.51 -6.01
N ALA A 618 -0.77 15.49 -6.62
CA ALA A 618 -2.08 14.95 -6.27
C ALA A 618 -2.02 13.65 -5.45
N ALA A 619 -0.83 13.13 -5.13
CA ALA A 619 -0.66 11.85 -4.46
C ALA A 619 -1.37 11.73 -3.10
N ALA A 620 -1.50 12.85 -2.37
CA ALA A 620 -2.17 12.89 -1.07
C ALA A 620 -3.70 12.78 -1.15
N TYR A 621 -4.30 12.92 -2.34
CA TYR A 621 -5.75 13.01 -2.51
C TYR A 621 -6.31 11.83 -3.29
N GLY A 622 -7.59 11.53 -3.06
CA GLY A 622 -8.28 10.47 -3.77
C GLY A 622 -7.83 9.07 -3.40
N ALA A 623 -8.33 8.08 -4.12
CA ALA A 623 -8.06 6.67 -3.88
C ALA A 623 -6.55 6.37 -3.92
N LYS A 624 -6.09 5.65 -2.93
CA LYS A 624 -4.69 5.20 -2.80
C LYS A 624 -4.56 3.80 -3.42
N ARG A 625 -4.43 3.76 -4.74
CA ARG A 625 -4.33 2.52 -5.50
C ARG A 625 -3.19 2.62 -6.48
#